data_6e5d765f95f3571ea4b01393d48e23ac
#
_entry.id   6e5d765f95f3571ea4b01393d48e23ac
#
_cell.length_a   1.000
_cell.length_b   1.000
_cell.length_c   1.000
_cell.angle_alpha   90.00
_cell.angle_beta   90.00
_cell.angle_gamma   90.00
#
_symmetry.space_group_name_H-M   'P 1'
#
loop_
_entity.id
_entity.type
_entity.pdbx_description
1 polymer ?
#
loop_
_entity_poly.entity_id
_entity_poly.type
_entity_poly.pdbx_seq_one_letter_code
_entity_poly.pdbx_strand_id
1 'polypeptide(L)'
;SIGSYFSQFACNYYLSQAYHYAAEQLHKVRRKKSGEISRTRLLYHQIWFMDDVLLIGSSERDMDKAMALLTDYMRERLGLTIKPEWRIYATDYIGADGKHHGKDIDMMGYRIYCDHIAIRRRTFRRHRRKIMRARARLGKGQELGLKESRQLMSCKGKFKHSNSRKVSRRLSLAKVANAASQVISAFDSEQQNHINEERRQWDEINRTCGGEAAGN
;
A
#
# COMPACT_ATOMS: atom_id res chain seq x y z
N SER A 1 5.28 -4.02 18.53
CA SER A 1 5.98 -4.90 17.57
C SER A 1 5.95 -4.28 16.18
N ILE A 2 7.07 -4.29 15.48
CA ILE A 2 7.18 -3.81 14.11
C ILE A 2 6.28 -4.68 13.22
N GLY A 3 5.38 -4.04 12.46
CA GLY A 3 4.49 -4.73 11.52
C GLY A 3 3.09 -5.07 12.06
N SER A 4 2.74 -4.65 13.27
CA SER A 4 1.36 -4.78 13.74
C SER A 4 0.43 -3.80 13.04
N TYR A 5 -0.85 -4.15 12.90
CA TYR A 5 -1.88 -3.25 12.35
C TYR A 5 -1.95 -1.93 13.14
N PHE A 6 -1.86 -2.02 14.47
CA PHE A 6 -1.86 -0.86 15.35
C PHE A 6 -0.69 0.10 15.05
N SER A 7 0.53 -0.43 14.83
CA SER A 7 1.70 0.39 14.49
C SER A 7 1.50 1.16 13.18
N GLN A 8 0.86 0.54 12.19
CA GLN A 8 0.55 1.18 10.92
C GLN A 8 -0.49 2.30 11.09
N PHE A 9 -1.53 2.04 11.86
CA PHE A 9 -2.55 3.03 12.17
C PHE A 9 -1.97 4.22 12.94
N ALA A 10 -1.21 3.96 14.01
CA ALA A 10 -0.57 5.00 14.81
C ALA A 10 0.42 5.85 13.99
N CYS A 11 1.21 5.22 13.11
CA CYS A 11 2.11 5.93 12.21
C CYS A 11 1.35 6.87 11.25
N ASN A 12 0.30 6.37 10.59
CA ASN A 12 -0.50 7.18 9.70
C ASN A 12 -1.22 8.33 10.43
N TYR A 13 -1.75 8.07 11.63
CA TYR A 13 -2.36 9.11 12.46
C TYR A 13 -1.35 10.19 12.85
N TYR A 14 -0.16 9.79 13.29
CA TYR A 14 0.90 10.71 13.66
C TYR A 14 1.37 11.57 12.48
N LEU A 15 1.57 10.97 11.31
CA LEU A 15 1.98 11.65 10.09
C LEU A 15 0.86 12.46 9.43
N SER A 16 -0.40 12.28 9.84
CA SER A 16 -1.52 13.05 9.29
C SER A 16 -1.35 14.56 9.50
N GLN A 17 -0.69 14.99 10.59
CA GLN A 17 -0.38 16.39 10.83
C GLN A 17 0.55 16.97 9.74
N ALA A 18 1.60 16.22 9.36
CA ALA A 18 2.50 16.62 8.27
C ALA A 18 1.79 16.59 6.92
N TYR A 19 0.89 15.63 6.71
CA TYR A 19 0.04 15.58 5.51
C TYR A 19 -0.83 16.82 5.36
N HIS A 20 -1.55 17.22 6.42
CA HIS A 20 -2.38 18.42 6.41
C HIS A 20 -1.54 19.71 6.27
N TYR A 21 -0.42 19.79 6.96
CA TYR A 21 0.51 20.90 6.77
C TYR A 21 0.96 21.03 5.32
N ALA A 22 1.36 19.93 4.70
CA ALA A 22 1.77 19.93 3.30
C ALA A 22 0.65 20.29 2.33
N ALA A 23 -0.59 19.86 2.60
CA ALA A 23 -1.76 20.15 1.77
C ALA A 23 -2.23 21.59 1.86
N GLU A 24 -2.17 22.18 3.05
CA GLU A 24 -2.90 23.40 3.40
C GLU A 24 -1.99 24.60 3.60
N GLN A 25 -0.76 24.41 4.04
CA GLN A 25 0.13 25.50 4.45
C GLN A 25 1.28 25.76 3.48
N LEU A 26 1.65 24.82 2.63
CA LEU A 26 2.76 24.99 1.69
C LEU A 26 2.38 25.83 0.48
N HIS A 27 2.42 27.14 0.68
CA HIS A 27 2.10 28.14 -0.35
C HIS A 27 3.26 29.10 -0.57
N LYS A 28 3.42 29.57 -1.79
CA LYS A 28 4.17 30.79 -2.08
C LYS A 28 3.22 31.98 -2.13
N VAL A 29 3.62 33.03 -1.45
CA VAL A 29 2.90 34.30 -1.41
C VAL A 29 3.59 35.27 -2.34
N ARG A 30 2.85 35.84 -3.28
CA ARG A 30 3.32 36.90 -4.18
C ARG A 30 2.45 38.13 -3.99
N ARG A 31 3.06 39.28 -3.82
CA ARG A 31 2.40 40.57 -3.88
C ARG A 31 2.42 41.06 -5.31
N LYS A 32 1.25 41.23 -5.93
CA LYS A 32 1.13 41.81 -7.28
C LYS A 32 1.42 43.31 -7.22
N LYS A 33 1.74 43.92 -8.36
CA LYS A 33 1.94 45.37 -8.49
C LYS A 33 0.68 46.17 -8.07
N SER A 34 -0.49 45.55 -8.16
CA SER A 34 -1.79 46.08 -7.67
C SER A 34 -1.93 46.11 -6.16
N GLY A 35 -0.96 45.60 -5.39
CA GLY A 35 -1.08 45.43 -3.93
C GLY A 35 -1.78 44.13 -3.49
N GLU A 36 -2.42 43.43 -4.40
CA GLU A 36 -3.13 42.19 -4.16
C GLU A 36 -2.14 41.03 -3.78
N ILE A 37 -2.51 40.24 -2.76
CA ILE A 37 -1.75 39.09 -2.34
C ILE A 37 -2.26 37.84 -3.06
N SER A 38 -1.42 37.23 -3.90
CA SER A 38 -1.69 35.95 -4.53
C SER A 38 -1.02 34.83 -3.76
N ARG A 39 -1.78 33.79 -3.41
CA ARG A 39 -1.28 32.55 -2.80
C ARG A 39 -1.34 31.43 -3.83
N THR A 40 -0.21 30.74 -4.06
CA THR A 40 -0.12 29.61 -4.99
C THR A 40 0.45 28.43 -4.23
N ARG A 41 -0.16 27.25 -4.36
CA ARG A 41 0.35 26.02 -3.75
C ARG A 41 1.73 25.65 -4.30
N LEU A 42 2.61 25.20 -3.42
CA LEU A 42 3.91 24.63 -3.80
C LEU A 42 3.77 23.19 -4.27
N LEU A 43 2.81 22.47 -3.69
CA LEU A 43 2.52 21.08 -4.03
C LEU A 43 1.13 20.99 -4.68
N TYR A 44 1.01 20.17 -5.73
CA TYR A 44 -0.27 19.86 -6.38
C TYR A 44 -0.86 18.56 -5.86
N HIS A 45 -0.01 17.54 -5.68
CA HIS A 45 -0.42 16.23 -5.20
C HIS A 45 0.59 15.70 -4.17
N GLN A 46 0.09 14.83 -3.30
CA GLN A 46 0.91 14.12 -2.33
C GLN A 46 0.32 12.74 -2.08
N ILE A 47 1.19 11.77 -1.86
CA ILE A 47 0.83 10.40 -1.48
C ILE A 47 1.71 10.02 -0.29
N TRP A 48 1.08 9.60 0.79
CA TRP A 48 1.74 9.15 2.02
C TRP A 48 1.37 7.70 2.27
N PHE A 49 2.36 6.87 2.40
CA PHE A 49 2.20 5.46 2.72
C PHE A 49 3.23 5.08 3.77
N MET A 50 2.85 5.16 5.03
CA MET A 50 3.75 5.05 6.18
C MET A 50 4.93 6.03 6.03
N ASP A 51 6.16 5.51 5.95
CA ASP A 51 7.42 6.23 5.78
C ASP A 51 7.73 6.61 4.31
N ASP A 52 7.01 6.05 3.35
CA ASP A 52 7.15 6.37 1.92
C ASP A 52 6.28 7.60 1.57
N VAL A 53 6.89 8.72 1.24
CA VAL A 53 6.21 9.97 0.87
C VAL A 53 6.59 10.36 -0.56
N LEU A 54 5.57 10.65 -1.37
CA LEU A 54 5.70 11.22 -2.70
C LEU A 54 5.01 12.58 -2.74
N LEU A 55 5.77 13.61 -3.13
CA LEU A 55 5.27 14.97 -3.32
C LEU A 55 5.41 15.36 -4.79
N ILE A 56 4.40 16.01 -5.36
CA ILE A 56 4.36 16.41 -6.76
C ILE A 56 4.09 17.91 -6.84
N GLY A 57 4.94 18.62 -7.52
CA GLY A 57 4.85 20.08 -7.77
C GLY A 57 5.21 20.44 -9.21
N SER A 58 5.13 21.73 -9.55
CA SER A 58 5.33 22.20 -10.93
C SER A 58 6.78 22.50 -11.29
N SER A 59 7.63 22.76 -10.32
CA SER A 59 9.02 23.16 -10.57
C SER A 59 9.94 22.67 -9.45
N GLU A 60 11.19 22.41 -9.80
CA GLU A 60 12.23 22.04 -8.86
C GLU A 60 12.38 23.07 -7.73
N ARG A 61 12.42 24.34 -8.07
CA ARG A 61 12.51 25.45 -7.09
C ARG A 61 11.35 25.47 -6.08
N ASP A 62 10.12 25.19 -6.54
CA ASP A 62 8.96 25.15 -5.66
C ASP A 62 9.01 23.89 -4.75
N MET A 63 9.52 22.78 -5.30
CA MET A 63 9.75 21.55 -4.55
C MET A 63 10.84 21.69 -3.49
N ASP A 64 11.97 22.33 -3.80
CA ASP A 64 13.03 22.62 -2.83
C ASP A 64 12.49 23.44 -1.66
N LYS A 65 11.73 24.48 -1.97
CA LYS A 65 11.07 25.30 -0.94
C LYS A 65 10.08 24.51 -0.10
N ALA A 66 9.25 23.67 -0.73
CA ALA A 66 8.30 22.82 -0.04
C ALA A 66 9.01 21.83 0.90
N MET A 67 10.10 21.22 0.42
CA MET A 67 10.90 20.28 1.20
C MET A 67 11.59 20.95 2.39
N ALA A 68 12.13 22.16 2.24
CA ALA A 68 12.71 22.89 3.35
C ALA A 68 11.68 23.18 4.44
N LEU A 69 10.51 23.73 4.08
CA LEU A 69 9.44 24.03 5.02
C LEU A 69 8.88 22.77 5.70
N LEU A 70 8.70 21.69 4.94
CA LEU A 70 8.22 20.42 5.48
C LEU A 70 9.24 19.79 6.44
N THR A 71 10.53 19.86 6.11
CA THR A 71 11.63 19.37 6.98
C THR A 71 11.66 20.12 8.31
N ASP A 72 11.55 21.43 8.29
CA ASP A 72 11.49 22.25 9.49
C ASP A 72 10.25 21.91 10.33
N TYR A 73 9.07 21.83 9.71
CA TYR A 73 7.84 21.46 10.40
C TYR A 73 7.94 20.07 11.06
N MET A 74 8.44 19.06 10.32
CA MET A 74 8.57 17.70 10.85
C MET A 74 9.55 17.64 12.03
N ARG A 75 10.65 18.39 11.97
CA ARG A 75 11.62 18.45 13.04
C ARG A 75 11.07 19.16 14.28
N GLU A 76 10.45 20.33 14.10
CA GLU A 76 10.04 21.20 15.21
C GLU A 76 8.73 20.74 15.86
N ARG A 77 7.79 20.27 15.08
CA ARG A 77 6.44 19.89 15.58
C ARG A 77 6.29 18.41 15.86
N LEU A 78 6.98 17.57 15.11
CA LEU A 78 6.83 16.11 15.23
C LEU A 78 8.08 15.42 15.79
N GLY A 79 9.19 16.14 15.98
CA GLY A 79 10.46 15.53 16.41
C GLY A 79 11.02 14.50 15.42
N LEU A 80 10.58 14.56 14.13
CA LEU A 80 10.97 13.62 13.08
C LEU A 80 12.03 14.24 12.16
N THR A 81 12.99 13.44 11.75
CA THR A 81 14.01 13.84 10.78
C THR A 81 13.76 13.16 9.44
N ILE A 82 13.66 13.96 8.38
CA ILE A 82 13.59 13.44 7.01
C ILE A 82 15.00 12.97 6.61
N LYS A 83 15.09 11.78 6.01
CA LYS A 83 16.35 11.24 5.50
C LYS A 83 16.91 12.14 4.40
N PRO A 84 18.25 12.35 4.36
CA PRO A 84 18.86 13.25 3.36
C PRO A 84 18.85 12.71 1.94
N GLU A 85 18.52 11.42 1.72
CA GLU A 85 18.52 10.79 0.39
C GLU A 85 17.28 11.09 -0.46
N TRP A 86 16.40 12.00 -0.05
CA TRP A 86 15.28 12.44 -0.89
C TRP A 86 15.79 13.11 -2.17
N ARG A 87 15.02 13.00 -3.25
CA ARG A 87 15.44 13.49 -4.58
C ARG A 87 14.27 14.15 -5.29
N ILE A 88 14.56 15.25 -5.95
CA ILE A 88 13.66 15.88 -6.91
C ILE A 88 14.08 15.45 -8.33
N TYR A 89 13.12 15.10 -9.15
CA TYR A 89 13.34 14.79 -10.57
C TYR A 89 12.06 15.01 -11.37
N ALA A 90 12.20 15.27 -12.66
CA ALA A 90 11.06 15.31 -13.57
C ALA A 90 10.47 13.91 -13.69
N THR A 91 9.15 13.79 -13.48
CA THR A 91 8.43 12.53 -13.69
C THR A 91 8.43 12.14 -15.16
N ASP A 92 8.22 10.85 -15.46
CA ASP A 92 8.13 10.35 -16.83
C ASP A 92 7.02 11.06 -17.61
N TYR A 93 7.34 11.55 -18.81
CA TYR A 93 6.42 12.19 -19.75
C TYR A 93 6.81 11.87 -21.19
N ILE A 94 5.86 11.99 -22.11
CA ILE A 94 6.12 11.83 -23.55
C ILE A 94 6.41 13.21 -24.12
N GLY A 95 7.61 13.39 -24.68
CA GLY A 95 8.04 14.62 -25.31
C GLY A 95 7.43 14.82 -26.71
N ALA A 96 7.68 15.98 -27.32
CA ALA A 96 7.24 16.29 -28.69
C ALA A 96 7.86 15.35 -29.74
N ASP A 97 8.98 14.69 -29.41
CA ASP A 97 9.65 13.67 -30.23
C ASP A 97 9.00 12.28 -30.11
N GLY A 98 7.91 12.15 -29.34
CA GLY A 98 7.22 10.88 -29.06
C GLY A 98 7.96 9.91 -28.15
N LYS A 99 9.09 10.34 -27.53
CA LYS A 99 9.89 9.50 -26.63
C LYS A 99 9.58 9.81 -25.17
N HIS A 100 9.86 8.82 -24.32
CA HIS A 100 9.81 8.99 -22.88
C HIS A 100 11.00 9.81 -22.38
N HIS A 101 10.71 10.83 -21.59
CA HIS A 101 11.67 11.68 -20.89
C HIS A 101 11.36 11.69 -19.41
N GLY A 102 12.32 12.11 -18.58
CA GLY A 102 12.17 12.09 -17.13
C GLY A 102 12.41 10.72 -16.52
N LYS A 103 11.83 10.49 -15.35
CA LYS A 103 12.04 9.26 -14.57
C LYS A 103 10.72 8.73 -14.04
N ASP A 104 10.55 7.42 -14.09
CA ASP A 104 9.40 6.75 -13.48
C ASP A 104 9.39 6.89 -11.95
N ILE A 105 8.20 6.89 -11.36
CA ILE A 105 8.02 6.92 -9.92
C ILE A 105 8.12 5.49 -9.38
N ASP A 106 9.07 5.23 -8.49
CA ASP A 106 9.27 3.93 -7.85
C ASP A 106 8.68 3.94 -6.43
N MET A 107 7.43 3.48 -6.27
CA MET A 107 6.70 3.49 -5.01
C MET A 107 5.91 2.19 -4.78
N MET A 108 5.83 1.71 -3.54
CA MET A 108 5.06 0.51 -3.12
C MET A 108 5.32 -0.75 -3.95
N GLY A 109 6.51 -0.87 -4.56
CA GLY A 109 6.89 -2.02 -5.39
C GLY A 109 6.39 -1.96 -6.83
N TYR A 110 5.91 -0.80 -7.27
CA TYR A 110 5.58 -0.47 -8.65
C TYR A 110 6.55 0.56 -9.21
N ARG A 111 6.62 0.60 -10.54
CA ARG A 111 7.21 1.68 -11.33
C ARG A 111 6.08 2.30 -12.14
N ILE A 112 5.80 3.57 -11.89
CA ILE A 112 4.68 4.30 -12.47
C ILE A 112 5.26 5.21 -13.57
N TYR A 113 4.82 4.98 -14.78
CA TYR A 113 5.11 5.77 -15.98
C TYR A 113 3.90 6.64 -16.31
N CYS A 114 4.03 7.56 -17.23
CA CYS A 114 2.93 8.44 -17.66
C CYS A 114 1.78 7.67 -18.34
N ASP A 115 2.07 6.54 -18.98
CA ASP A 115 1.14 5.74 -19.79
C ASP A 115 0.83 4.35 -19.21
N HIS A 116 1.66 3.84 -18.28
CA HIS A 116 1.45 2.51 -17.71
C HIS A 116 2.05 2.35 -16.31
N ILE A 117 1.62 1.29 -15.62
CA ILE A 117 2.17 0.88 -14.33
C ILE A 117 2.81 -0.50 -14.47
N ALA A 118 4.10 -0.60 -14.15
CA ALA A 118 4.85 -1.85 -14.13
C ALA A 118 5.15 -2.32 -12.70
N ILE A 119 5.24 -3.63 -12.49
CA ILE A 119 5.73 -4.17 -11.21
C ILE A 119 7.26 -4.02 -11.19
N ARG A 120 7.82 -3.51 -10.08
CA ARG A 120 9.28 -3.42 -9.87
C ARG A 120 9.95 -4.75 -10.19
N ARG A 121 11.03 -4.75 -10.99
CA ARG A 121 11.71 -5.96 -11.51
C ARG A 121 12.03 -7.00 -10.43
N ARG A 122 12.55 -6.57 -9.26
CA ARG A 122 12.86 -7.46 -8.14
C ARG A 122 11.59 -8.13 -7.59
N THR A 123 10.51 -7.35 -7.40
CA THR A 123 9.21 -7.82 -6.94
C THR A 123 8.59 -8.79 -7.95
N PHE A 124 8.59 -8.43 -9.23
CA PHE A 124 8.11 -9.30 -10.31
C PHE A 124 8.83 -10.66 -10.35
N ARG A 125 10.16 -10.66 -10.29
CA ARG A 125 10.95 -11.91 -10.28
C ARG A 125 10.59 -12.81 -9.10
N ARG A 126 10.41 -12.22 -7.90
CA ARG A 126 10.01 -12.95 -6.69
C ARG A 126 8.61 -13.55 -6.84
N HIS A 127 7.63 -12.78 -7.32
CA HIS A 127 6.28 -13.26 -7.55
C HIS A 127 6.20 -14.33 -8.64
N ARG A 128 6.88 -14.10 -9.76
CA ARG A 128 6.98 -15.09 -10.84
C ARG A 128 7.48 -16.45 -10.33
N ARG A 129 8.55 -16.47 -9.52
CA ARG A 129 9.07 -17.72 -8.94
C ARG A 129 8.03 -18.43 -8.07
N LYS A 130 7.30 -17.71 -7.22
CA LYS A 130 6.24 -18.28 -6.38
C LYS A 130 5.12 -18.88 -7.21
N ILE A 131 4.62 -18.14 -8.20
CA ILE A 131 3.55 -18.60 -9.09
C ILE A 131 3.97 -19.85 -9.86
N MET A 132 5.20 -19.87 -10.42
CA MET A 132 5.70 -21.02 -11.17
C MET A 132 5.87 -22.28 -10.31
N ARG A 133 6.34 -22.13 -9.06
CA ARG A 133 6.42 -23.25 -8.09
C ARG A 133 5.05 -23.81 -7.76
N ALA A 134 4.10 -22.94 -7.42
CA ALA A 134 2.73 -23.33 -7.13
C ALA A 134 2.06 -24.01 -8.34
N ARG A 135 2.24 -23.47 -9.53
CA ARG A 135 1.75 -24.08 -10.78
C ARG A 135 2.33 -25.49 -11.00
N ALA A 136 3.62 -25.69 -10.76
CA ALA A 136 4.27 -27.00 -10.90
C ALA A 136 3.73 -28.02 -9.89
N ARG A 137 3.48 -27.60 -8.62
CA ARG A 137 2.85 -28.45 -7.60
C ARG A 137 1.45 -28.87 -7.98
N LEU A 138 0.62 -27.91 -8.37
CA LEU A 138 -0.76 -28.18 -8.83
C LEU A 138 -0.79 -29.10 -10.06
N GLY A 139 0.20 -28.98 -10.97
CA GLY A 139 0.34 -29.87 -12.11
C GLY A 139 0.69 -31.32 -11.75
N LYS A 140 1.24 -31.54 -10.54
CA LYS A 140 1.52 -32.86 -9.96
C LYS A 140 0.40 -33.37 -9.04
N GLY A 141 -0.74 -32.68 -8.98
CA GLY A 141 -1.84 -33.03 -8.05
C GLY A 141 -1.55 -32.74 -6.58
N GLN A 142 -0.51 -31.95 -6.28
CA GLN A 142 -0.16 -31.61 -4.90
C GLN A 142 -0.93 -30.38 -4.44
N GLU A 143 -1.40 -30.40 -3.21
CA GLU A 143 -2.10 -29.28 -2.59
C GLU A 143 -1.15 -28.14 -2.20
N LEU A 144 -1.71 -26.94 -2.14
CA LEU A 144 -1.02 -25.74 -1.67
C LEU A 144 -1.21 -25.60 -0.14
N GLY A 145 -0.15 -25.19 0.55
CA GLY A 145 -0.26 -24.86 1.99
C GLY A 145 -0.91 -23.47 2.19
N LEU A 146 -1.54 -23.26 3.36
CA LEU A 146 -2.22 -22.01 3.71
C LEU A 146 -1.30 -20.77 3.59
N LYS A 147 -0.08 -20.83 4.12
CA LYS A 147 0.90 -19.72 4.04
C LYS A 147 1.26 -19.40 2.60
N GLU A 148 1.44 -20.40 1.76
CA GLU A 148 1.72 -20.25 0.34
C GLU A 148 0.51 -19.63 -0.39
N SER A 149 -0.70 -20.10 -0.08
CA SER A 149 -1.95 -19.61 -0.64
C SER A 149 -2.16 -18.11 -0.34
N ARG A 150 -1.97 -17.68 0.89
CA ARG A 150 -2.01 -16.25 1.28
C ARG A 150 -0.98 -15.41 0.52
N GLN A 151 0.24 -15.94 0.32
CA GLN A 151 1.26 -15.26 -0.48
C GLN A 151 0.90 -15.15 -1.96
N LEU A 152 0.23 -16.16 -2.54
CA LEU A 152 -0.23 -16.15 -3.92
C LEU A 152 -1.36 -15.13 -4.14
N MET A 153 -2.27 -14.99 -3.18
CA MET A 153 -3.31 -13.95 -3.22
C MET A 153 -2.69 -12.54 -3.18
N SER A 154 -1.66 -12.32 -2.35
CA SER A 154 -0.89 -11.07 -2.36
C SER A 154 -0.22 -10.83 -3.72
N CYS A 155 0.31 -11.89 -4.38
CA CYS A 155 0.84 -11.76 -5.75
C CYS A 155 -0.26 -11.34 -6.74
N LYS A 156 -1.46 -11.95 -6.68
CA LYS A 156 -2.60 -11.59 -7.53
C LYS A 156 -2.94 -10.10 -7.43
N GLY A 157 -2.95 -9.54 -6.22
CA GLY A 157 -3.17 -8.11 -5.97
C GLY A 157 -2.16 -7.23 -6.71
N LYS A 158 -0.86 -7.57 -6.65
CA LYS A 158 0.19 -6.81 -7.37
C LYS A 158 -0.01 -6.83 -8.90
N PHE A 159 -0.39 -7.97 -9.48
CA PHE A 159 -0.65 -8.06 -10.92
C PHE A 159 -1.94 -7.35 -11.33
N LYS A 160 -2.96 -7.29 -10.46
CA LYS A 160 -4.24 -6.61 -10.71
C LYS A 160 -4.04 -5.10 -10.94
N HIS A 161 -3.16 -4.47 -10.16
CA HIS A 161 -2.91 -3.03 -10.20
C HIS A 161 -1.72 -2.63 -11.10
N SER A 162 -1.45 -3.43 -12.14
CA SER A 162 -0.38 -3.15 -13.11
C SER A 162 -0.78 -3.57 -14.52
N ASN A 163 -0.12 -3.03 -15.53
CA ASN A 163 -0.33 -3.37 -16.94
C ASN A 163 0.21 -4.76 -17.32
N SER A 164 0.13 -5.72 -16.39
CA SER A 164 0.73 -7.06 -16.49
C SER A 164 -0.22 -8.14 -17.01
N ARG A 165 -1.35 -7.78 -17.66
CA ARG A 165 -2.41 -8.73 -18.08
C ARG A 165 -1.89 -9.86 -18.97
N LYS A 166 -1.06 -9.56 -19.98
CA LYS A 166 -0.47 -10.58 -20.88
C LYS A 166 0.42 -11.56 -20.10
N VAL A 167 1.24 -11.06 -19.20
CA VAL A 167 2.15 -11.86 -18.38
C VAL A 167 1.39 -12.71 -17.35
N SER A 168 0.37 -12.15 -16.73
CA SER A 168 -0.54 -12.85 -15.80
C SER A 168 -1.17 -14.09 -16.46
N ARG A 169 -1.64 -13.96 -17.72
CA ARG A 169 -2.17 -15.08 -18.51
C ARG A 169 -1.10 -16.15 -18.77
N ARG A 170 0.11 -15.77 -19.21
CA ARG A 170 1.24 -16.72 -19.46
C ARG A 170 1.63 -17.49 -18.20
N LEU A 171 1.54 -16.87 -17.04
CA LEU A 171 1.83 -17.50 -15.75
C LEU A 171 0.68 -18.37 -15.23
N SER A 172 -0.47 -18.39 -15.90
CA SER A 172 -1.71 -19.04 -15.41
C SER A 172 -2.09 -18.59 -14.01
N LEU A 173 -1.88 -17.28 -13.71
CA LEU A 173 -2.06 -16.72 -12.37
C LEU A 173 -3.50 -16.92 -11.86
N ALA A 174 -4.50 -16.82 -12.72
CA ALA A 174 -5.91 -17.03 -12.35
C ALA A 174 -6.14 -18.46 -11.80
N LYS A 175 -5.62 -19.50 -12.50
CA LYS A 175 -5.74 -20.90 -12.06
C LYS A 175 -5.08 -21.11 -10.68
N VAL A 176 -3.85 -20.61 -10.52
CA VAL A 176 -3.11 -20.72 -9.25
C VAL A 176 -3.78 -19.95 -8.12
N ALA A 177 -4.31 -18.75 -8.42
CA ALA A 177 -5.00 -17.94 -7.43
C ALA A 177 -6.36 -18.53 -7.01
N ASN A 178 -7.08 -19.17 -7.93
CA ASN A 178 -8.33 -19.85 -7.59
C ASN A 178 -8.08 -21.06 -6.66
N ALA A 179 -7.08 -21.88 -6.95
CA ALA A 179 -6.67 -22.98 -6.06
C ALA A 179 -6.25 -22.45 -4.67
N ALA A 180 -5.45 -21.37 -4.63
CA ALA A 180 -5.06 -20.72 -3.39
C ALA A 180 -6.26 -20.15 -2.60
N SER A 181 -7.24 -19.58 -3.28
CA SER A 181 -8.47 -19.08 -2.67
C SER A 181 -9.29 -20.19 -2.02
N GLN A 182 -9.39 -21.35 -2.69
CA GLN A 182 -10.10 -22.52 -2.13
C GLN A 182 -9.47 -23.00 -0.83
N VAL A 183 -8.14 -23.09 -0.76
CA VAL A 183 -7.44 -23.47 0.47
C VAL A 183 -7.69 -22.49 1.62
N ILE A 184 -7.68 -21.19 1.32
CA ILE A 184 -7.97 -20.15 2.33
C ILE A 184 -9.41 -20.25 2.80
N SER A 185 -10.39 -20.37 1.88
CA SER A 185 -11.81 -20.47 2.22
C SER A 185 -12.12 -21.72 3.05
N ALA A 186 -11.50 -22.86 2.74
CA ALA A 186 -11.66 -24.09 3.53
C ALA A 186 -11.16 -23.87 4.96
N PHE A 187 -9.97 -23.31 5.12
CA PHE A 187 -9.40 -23.02 6.44
C PHE A 187 -10.25 -22.03 7.24
N ASP A 188 -10.72 -20.95 6.61
CA ASP A 188 -11.56 -19.94 7.28
C ASP A 188 -12.92 -20.54 7.70
N SER A 189 -13.49 -21.46 6.91
CA SER A 189 -14.71 -22.19 7.25
C SER A 189 -14.51 -23.14 8.44
N GLU A 190 -13.39 -23.87 8.49
CA GLU A 190 -13.05 -24.73 9.64
C GLU A 190 -12.89 -23.92 10.93
N GLN A 191 -12.19 -22.78 10.86
CA GLN A 191 -12.03 -21.87 12.00
C GLN A 191 -13.39 -21.33 12.49
N GLN A 192 -14.27 -20.96 11.57
CA GLN A 192 -15.59 -20.45 11.93
C GLN A 192 -16.47 -21.51 12.57
N ASN A 193 -16.39 -22.75 12.09
CA ASN A 193 -17.10 -23.88 12.70
C ASN A 193 -16.61 -24.15 14.12
N HIS A 194 -15.30 -24.14 14.35
CA HIS A 194 -14.73 -24.31 15.69
C HIS A 194 -15.21 -23.21 16.66
N ILE A 195 -15.18 -21.96 16.24
CA ILE A 195 -15.69 -20.84 17.06
C ILE A 195 -17.18 -21.00 17.38
N ASN A 196 -17.97 -21.47 16.40
CA ASN A 196 -19.40 -21.69 16.61
C ASN A 196 -19.68 -22.86 17.56
N GLU A 197 -18.86 -23.92 17.54
CA GLU A 197 -18.95 -25.04 18.45
C GLU A 197 -18.57 -24.62 19.88
N GLU A 198 -17.48 -23.88 20.06
CA GLU A 198 -17.09 -23.31 21.36
C GLU A 198 -18.19 -22.41 21.94
N ARG A 199 -18.82 -21.58 21.13
CA ARG A 199 -19.98 -20.76 21.55
C ARG A 199 -21.14 -21.61 22.02
N ARG A 200 -21.52 -22.68 21.30
CA ARG A 200 -22.62 -23.57 21.67
C ARG A 200 -22.34 -24.25 23.02
N GLN A 201 -21.12 -24.74 23.21
CA GLN A 201 -20.69 -25.34 24.48
C GLN A 201 -20.77 -24.34 25.65
N TRP A 202 -20.33 -23.10 25.43
CA TRP A 202 -20.40 -22.02 26.40
C TRP A 202 -21.85 -21.66 26.77
N ASP A 203 -22.74 -21.57 25.79
CA ASP A 203 -24.17 -21.31 25.98
C ASP A 203 -24.87 -22.49 26.71
N GLU A 204 -24.43 -23.73 26.50
CA GLU A 204 -24.96 -24.90 27.18
C GLU A 204 -24.52 -24.97 28.65
N ILE A 205 -23.26 -24.69 28.94
CA ILE A 205 -22.73 -24.58 30.31
C ILE A 205 -23.47 -23.48 31.09
N ASN A 206 -23.67 -22.32 30.50
CA ASN A 206 -24.37 -21.23 31.17
C ASN A 206 -25.85 -21.52 31.43
N ARG A 207 -26.51 -22.33 30.58
CA ARG A 207 -27.89 -22.78 30.81
C ARG A 207 -28.00 -23.79 31.94
N THR A 208 -27.03 -24.69 32.07
CA THR A 208 -26.99 -25.69 33.14
C THR A 208 -26.63 -25.05 34.47
N CYS A 209 -25.67 -24.12 34.53
CA CYS A 209 -25.29 -23.44 35.76
C CYS A 209 -26.29 -22.35 36.21
N GLY A 210 -27.08 -21.77 35.30
CA GLY A 210 -28.08 -20.75 35.60
C GLY A 210 -29.43 -21.34 36.11
N GLY A 211 -29.66 -22.64 35.97
CA GLY A 211 -30.88 -23.31 36.41
C GLY A 211 -30.93 -23.64 37.91
N GLU A 212 -29.81 -23.66 38.62
CA GLU A 212 -29.76 -23.99 40.05
C GLU A 212 -29.97 -22.79 41.00
N ALA A 213 -30.03 -21.57 40.50
CA ALA A 213 -30.21 -20.35 41.31
C ALA A 213 -31.67 -19.88 41.47
N ALA A 214 -32.66 -20.58 40.90
CA ALA A 214 -34.06 -20.18 40.92
C ALA A 214 -34.97 -21.10 41.75
N GLY A 215 -34.40 -21.90 42.63
CA GLY A 215 -35.16 -22.87 43.47
C GLY A 215 -34.74 -22.86 44.93
N ASN A 216 -34.83 -21.69 45.61
CA ASN A 216 -34.89 -21.63 47.07
C ASN A 216 -35.69 -20.39 47.51
#